data_88ce3f7d4a0140cff25d044b058dc9dd
#
_entry.id   88ce3f7d4a0140cff25d044b058dc9dd
#
_cell.length_a   1.000
_cell.length_b   1.000
_cell.length_c   1.000
_cell.angle_alpha   90.00
_cell.angle_beta   90.00
_cell.angle_gamma   90.00
#
_symmetry.space_group_name_H-M   'P 1'
#
loop_
_entity.id
_entity.type
_entity.pdbx_description
1 polymer ?
#
loop_
_entity_poly.entity_id
_entity_poly.type
_entity_poly.pdbx_seq_one_letter_code
_entity_poly.pdbx_strand_id
1 'polypeptide(L)'
;MSRSCRPTLALATLVLPAVLVACGGSTSAPGGSQPPGMEESSGAALTPVPNGSDAAGGSTPPAAAVSQTDTDWGRLWDALPAAFPRFPGSVPTETGEFGPVSAEFAVPDEVGPVTAWLQASLEGAGYSTEALSGPLEDGSRVIDSVADGGCRIETVVLPLGGTTHVAVRFGAACPFD
;
A
#
# COMPACT_ATOMS: atom_id res chain seq x y z
N MET A 1 25.24 -44.05 25.11
CA MET A 1 25.59 -44.45 23.71
C MET A 1 25.08 -43.36 22.79
N SER A 2 25.93 -42.36 22.50
CA SER A 2 25.60 -41.21 21.63
C SER A 2 25.94 -41.54 20.19
N ARG A 3 24.97 -41.45 19.30
CA ARG A 3 25.21 -41.52 17.83
C ARG A 3 25.15 -40.13 17.24
N SER A 4 26.29 -39.64 16.85
CA SER A 4 26.50 -38.37 16.14
C SER A 4 26.21 -38.61 14.67
N CYS A 5 25.15 -37.97 14.12
CA CYS A 5 24.92 -37.88 12.67
C CYS A 5 25.56 -36.59 12.15
N ARG A 6 26.55 -36.75 11.28
CA ARG A 6 27.14 -35.64 10.52
C ARG A 6 26.34 -35.45 9.21
N PRO A 7 25.91 -34.22 8.86
CA PRO A 7 25.38 -33.97 7.54
C PRO A 7 26.51 -33.78 6.53
N THR A 8 26.39 -34.46 5.42
CA THR A 8 27.28 -34.36 4.25
C THR A 8 26.82 -33.15 3.43
N LEU A 9 27.72 -32.17 3.27
CA LEU A 9 27.51 -31.04 2.35
C LEU A 9 27.67 -31.52 0.92
N ALA A 10 26.63 -31.46 0.10
CA ALA A 10 26.70 -31.63 -1.34
C ALA A 10 26.79 -30.23 -1.97
N LEU A 11 27.95 -29.92 -2.56
CA LEU A 11 28.16 -28.76 -3.42
C LEU A 11 27.49 -29.02 -4.77
N ALA A 12 26.41 -28.32 -5.06
CA ALA A 12 25.81 -28.25 -6.40
C ALA A 12 26.31 -26.99 -7.11
N THR A 13 27.16 -27.20 -8.11
CA THR A 13 27.65 -26.14 -9.01
C THR A 13 26.58 -25.83 -10.03
N LEU A 14 25.97 -24.65 -9.95
CA LEU A 14 24.99 -24.19 -10.93
C LEU A 14 25.71 -23.35 -11.99
N VAL A 15 25.72 -23.87 -13.23
CA VAL A 15 26.21 -23.18 -14.44
C VAL A 15 25.09 -22.28 -14.96
N LEU A 16 25.30 -20.96 -14.99
CA LEU A 16 24.41 -19.98 -15.64
C LEU A 16 24.72 -19.93 -17.15
N PRO A 17 23.70 -20.02 -18.02
CA PRO A 17 23.81 -19.52 -19.39
C PRO A 17 23.40 -18.04 -19.44
N ALA A 18 24.31 -17.17 -19.88
CA ALA A 18 24.03 -15.80 -20.23
C ALA A 18 23.29 -15.76 -21.58
N VAL A 19 22.07 -15.26 -21.62
CA VAL A 19 21.37 -14.93 -22.86
C VAL A 19 21.36 -13.40 -22.99
N LEU A 20 22.21 -12.94 -23.94
CA LEU A 20 22.18 -11.58 -24.46
C LEU A 20 21.07 -11.49 -25.52
N VAL A 21 20.06 -10.67 -25.30
CA VAL A 21 19.16 -10.24 -26.38
C VAL A 21 19.25 -8.71 -26.47
N ALA A 22 19.73 -8.30 -27.62
CA ALA A 22 19.96 -6.92 -28.01
C ALA A 22 18.75 -6.32 -28.74
N CYS A 23 18.59 -5.01 -28.58
CA CYS A 23 18.10 -4.01 -29.53
C CYS A 23 16.73 -4.18 -30.19
N GLY A 24 15.93 -3.16 -29.97
CA GLY A 24 14.83 -2.78 -30.83
C GLY A 24 14.37 -1.37 -30.50
N GLY A 25 15.10 -0.35 -31.02
CA GLY A 25 14.66 1.02 -31.00
C GLY A 25 13.52 1.25 -31.98
N SER A 26 12.57 2.12 -31.61
CA SER A 26 11.72 2.83 -32.57
C SER A 26 11.37 4.20 -32.03
N THR A 27 12.03 5.18 -32.60
CA THR A 27 11.69 6.59 -32.65
C THR A 27 10.35 6.80 -33.37
N SER A 28 9.47 7.62 -32.83
CA SER A 28 8.53 8.45 -33.59
C SER A 28 8.00 9.59 -32.71
N ALA A 29 8.45 10.78 -32.99
CA ALA A 29 7.74 12.05 -32.80
C ALA A 29 7.29 12.53 -34.20
N PRO A 30 6.66 13.69 -34.41
CA PRO A 30 5.85 14.57 -33.57
C PRO A 30 4.57 14.98 -34.31
N GLY A 31 3.72 15.75 -33.68
CA GLY A 31 2.65 16.50 -34.31
C GLY A 31 1.59 16.79 -33.24
N GLY A 32 1.40 17.93 -32.77
CA GLY A 32 1.15 19.19 -33.43
C GLY A 32 -0.36 19.42 -33.34
N SER A 33 -0.77 20.33 -32.52
CA SER A 33 -1.80 21.34 -32.80
C SER A 33 -2.49 21.80 -31.52
N GLN A 34 -2.15 22.97 -31.12
CA GLN A 34 -2.88 23.83 -30.21
C GLN A 34 -3.94 24.58 -31.03
N PRO A 35 -5.16 24.79 -30.56
CA PRO A 35 -5.92 25.97 -30.93
C PRO A 35 -6.06 26.94 -29.75
N PRO A 36 -6.03 28.25 -30.03
CA PRO A 36 -6.27 29.29 -29.04
C PRO A 36 -7.77 29.54 -28.90
N GLY A 37 -8.25 29.70 -27.71
CA GLY A 37 -9.59 30.15 -27.40
C GLY A 37 -9.53 31.09 -26.21
N MET A 38 -9.33 32.38 -26.46
CA MET A 38 -9.67 33.46 -25.55
C MET A 38 -11.18 33.53 -25.45
N GLU A 39 -11.72 33.57 -24.25
CA GLU A 39 -12.92 34.35 -23.98
C GLU A 39 -12.81 34.93 -22.56
N GLU A 40 -12.58 36.21 -22.62
CA GLU A 40 -12.71 37.20 -21.57
C GLU A 40 -14.21 37.33 -21.25
N SER A 41 -14.60 37.18 -20.00
CA SER A 41 -15.91 37.63 -19.52
C SER A 41 -15.76 38.39 -18.20
N SER A 42 -15.91 39.67 -18.37
CA SER A 42 -16.01 40.70 -17.36
C SER A 42 -17.17 40.49 -16.38
N GLY A 43 -16.90 40.83 -15.12
CA GLY A 43 -17.80 41.69 -14.34
C GLY A 43 -18.91 40.99 -13.58
N ALA A 44 -18.81 41.01 -12.24
CA ALA A 44 -19.95 41.34 -11.38
C ALA A 44 -19.48 41.65 -9.95
N ALA A 45 -19.66 42.88 -9.60
CA ALA A 45 -20.12 43.47 -8.34
C ALA A 45 -19.79 42.79 -7.00
N LEU A 46 -18.96 43.49 -6.26
CA LEU A 46 -18.74 43.31 -4.81
C LEU A 46 -19.98 43.79 -4.04
N THR A 47 -20.67 42.87 -3.36
CA THR A 47 -21.57 43.21 -2.28
C THR A 47 -20.83 42.98 -0.94
N PRO A 48 -20.80 43.93 -0.02
CA PRO A 48 -20.22 43.73 1.30
C PRO A 48 -21.16 42.86 2.17
N VAL A 49 -20.66 41.73 2.61
CA VAL A 49 -21.33 40.89 3.61
C VAL A 49 -20.96 41.40 5.01
N PRO A 50 -21.94 41.56 5.91
CA PRO A 50 -21.70 42.08 7.26
C PRO A 50 -20.89 41.08 8.08
N ASN A 51 -19.91 41.61 8.81
CA ASN A 51 -19.16 40.95 9.88
C ASN A 51 -20.12 40.46 10.97
N GLY A 52 -20.47 39.17 10.92
CA GLY A 52 -21.03 38.46 12.06
C GLY A 52 -19.87 37.75 12.76
N SER A 53 -19.36 38.33 13.82
CA SER A 53 -18.47 37.65 14.76
C SER A 53 -19.30 36.70 15.63
N ASP A 54 -19.62 35.53 15.09
CA ASP A 54 -20.04 34.41 15.91
C ASP A 54 -18.82 33.59 16.27
N ALA A 55 -18.41 33.70 17.53
CA ALA A 55 -17.46 32.79 18.16
C ALA A 55 -18.10 31.39 18.19
N ALA A 56 -17.99 30.68 17.08
CA ALA A 56 -18.29 29.26 17.04
C ALA A 56 -17.27 28.53 17.90
N GLY A 57 -17.69 28.18 19.12
CA GLY A 57 -16.99 27.20 19.93
C GLY A 57 -16.76 25.94 19.05
N GLY A 58 -15.53 25.72 18.67
CA GLY A 58 -15.13 24.53 17.88
C GLY A 58 -15.37 23.28 18.70
N SER A 59 -16.55 22.70 18.57
CA SER A 59 -16.77 21.32 18.99
C SER A 59 -15.95 20.47 18.04
N THR A 60 -14.79 19.99 18.50
CA THR A 60 -14.06 18.93 17.82
C THR A 60 -15.05 17.77 17.63
N PRO A 61 -15.32 17.35 16.39
CA PRO A 61 -16.19 16.19 16.19
C PRO A 61 -15.60 15.02 16.98
N PRO A 62 -16.44 14.20 17.65
CA PRO A 62 -15.95 13.02 18.33
C PRO A 62 -15.19 12.17 17.30
N ALA A 63 -14.00 11.70 17.68
CA ALA A 63 -13.25 10.77 16.86
C ALA A 63 -14.20 9.62 16.50
N ALA A 64 -14.36 9.33 15.22
CA ALA A 64 -15.18 8.23 14.77
C ALA A 64 -14.69 6.96 15.48
N ALA A 65 -15.57 6.27 16.17
CA ALA A 65 -15.23 5.03 16.83
C ALA A 65 -14.80 4.04 15.73
N VAL A 66 -13.63 3.44 15.89
CA VAL A 66 -13.16 2.41 14.96
C VAL A 66 -14.09 1.21 15.09
N SER A 67 -14.51 0.67 13.94
CA SER A 67 -15.42 -0.48 13.84
C SER A 67 -14.73 -1.69 13.21
N GLN A 68 -15.45 -2.78 13.09
CA GLN A 68 -14.97 -4.01 12.46
C GLN A 68 -15.96 -4.49 11.42
N THR A 69 -15.44 -4.96 10.28
CA THR A 69 -16.23 -5.52 9.19
C THR A 69 -15.96 -7.01 9.00
N ASP A 70 -17.01 -7.81 8.80
CA ASP A 70 -16.91 -9.21 8.44
C ASP A 70 -16.63 -9.33 6.93
N THR A 71 -15.63 -10.12 6.56
CA THR A 71 -15.22 -10.38 5.17
C THR A 71 -14.97 -11.86 4.93
N ASP A 72 -14.80 -12.27 3.68
CA ASP A 72 -14.40 -13.64 3.33
C ASP A 72 -13.00 -14.02 3.84
N TRP A 73 -12.14 -13.03 4.01
CA TRP A 73 -10.81 -13.20 4.62
C TRP A 73 -10.89 -13.37 6.15
N GLY A 74 -11.96 -12.91 6.77
CA GLY A 74 -12.23 -12.87 8.21
C GLY A 74 -12.67 -11.49 8.65
N ARG A 75 -12.89 -11.31 9.95
CA ARG A 75 -13.22 -10.00 10.50
C ARG A 75 -11.98 -9.12 10.56
N LEU A 76 -12.09 -7.89 10.10
CA LEU A 76 -11.00 -6.91 10.11
C LEU A 76 -11.44 -5.60 10.76
N TRP A 77 -10.47 -4.82 11.22
CA TRP A 77 -10.67 -3.44 11.63
C TRP A 77 -10.86 -2.54 10.42
N ASP A 78 -11.76 -1.56 10.49
CA ASP A 78 -12.02 -0.58 9.41
C ASP A 78 -11.00 0.56 9.37
N ALA A 79 -9.94 0.48 10.17
CA ALA A 79 -8.83 1.41 10.18
C ALA A 79 -7.55 0.70 10.63
N LEU A 80 -6.41 1.37 10.51
CA LEU A 80 -5.13 0.94 11.06
C LEU A 80 -4.78 1.74 12.32
N PRO A 81 -4.13 1.13 13.32
CA PRO A 81 -3.61 1.87 14.46
C PRO A 81 -2.58 2.91 14.01
N ALA A 82 -2.43 3.99 14.77
CA ALA A 82 -1.52 5.09 14.42
C ALA A 82 -0.05 4.63 14.31
N ALA A 83 0.32 3.61 15.08
CA ALA A 83 1.67 3.02 15.08
C ALA A 83 1.93 2.05 13.92
N PHE A 84 0.92 1.74 13.09
CA PHE A 84 1.11 0.83 11.95
C PHE A 84 2.13 1.41 10.97
N PRO A 85 3.13 0.61 10.51
CA PRO A 85 4.19 1.10 9.64
C PRO A 85 3.63 1.51 8.27
N ARG A 86 3.93 2.74 7.85
CA ARG A 86 3.54 3.30 6.55
C ARG A 86 4.79 3.62 5.74
N PHE A 87 4.79 3.25 4.47
CA PHE A 87 5.91 3.58 3.59
C PHE A 87 6.10 5.10 3.50
N PRO A 88 7.34 5.61 3.56
CA PRO A 88 7.60 7.05 3.46
C PRO A 88 7.00 7.66 2.19
N GLY A 89 6.27 8.75 2.32
CA GLY A 89 5.61 9.42 1.19
C GLY A 89 4.33 8.75 0.70
N SER A 90 3.86 7.67 1.35
CA SER A 90 2.57 7.08 1.02
C SER A 90 1.41 8.05 1.29
N VAL A 91 0.40 8.02 0.43
CA VAL A 91 -0.80 8.83 0.53
C VAL A 91 -2.02 7.90 0.63
N PRO A 92 -2.93 8.11 1.60
CA PRO A 92 -4.17 7.34 1.66
C PRO A 92 -4.97 7.44 0.36
N THR A 93 -5.55 6.35 -0.08
CA THR A 93 -6.38 6.28 -1.29
C THR A 93 -7.50 5.26 -1.10
N GLU A 94 -8.47 5.26 -2.01
CA GLU A 94 -9.57 4.30 -2.07
C GLU A 94 -9.83 3.99 -3.54
N THR A 95 -9.30 2.89 -4.05
CA THR A 95 -9.50 2.49 -5.45
C THR A 95 -10.68 1.56 -5.64
N GLY A 96 -11.05 0.84 -4.59
CA GLY A 96 -12.06 -0.22 -4.63
C GLY A 96 -11.60 -1.53 -5.26
N GLU A 97 -10.36 -1.61 -5.73
CA GLU A 97 -9.80 -2.81 -6.39
C GLU A 97 -9.58 -3.98 -5.42
N PHE A 98 -9.37 -3.68 -4.14
CA PHE A 98 -9.01 -4.69 -3.15
C PHE A 98 -10.20 -5.23 -2.35
N GLY A 99 -11.41 -4.71 -2.60
CA GLY A 99 -12.57 -5.00 -1.77
C GLY A 99 -12.43 -4.44 -0.35
N PRO A 100 -13.05 -5.04 0.66
CA PRO A 100 -12.94 -4.57 2.04
C PRO A 100 -11.51 -4.69 2.56
N VAL A 101 -10.94 -3.56 3.00
CA VAL A 101 -9.59 -3.44 3.59
C VAL A 101 -9.61 -2.48 4.76
N SER A 102 -8.64 -2.59 5.65
CA SER A 102 -8.48 -1.66 6.78
C SER A 102 -7.93 -0.31 6.34
N ALA A 103 -7.08 -0.30 5.32
CA ALA A 103 -6.57 0.91 4.69
C ALA A 103 -5.97 0.61 3.32
N GLU A 104 -5.90 1.63 2.48
CA GLU A 104 -5.26 1.61 1.18
C GLU A 104 -4.38 2.85 0.99
N PHE A 105 -3.22 2.68 0.34
CA PHE A 105 -2.25 3.74 0.11
C PHE A 105 -1.71 3.69 -1.31
N ALA A 106 -1.53 4.86 -1.93
CA ALA A 106 -0.67 5.03 -3.10
C ALA A 106 0.76 5.34 -2.62
N VAL A 107 1.75 4.68 -3.21
CA VAL A 107 3.16 4.76 -2.82
C VAL A 107 4.00 5.17 -4.03
N PRO A 108 4.86 6.20 -3.93
CA PRO A 108 5.67 6.70 -5.04
C PRO A 108 6.97 5.89 -5.22
N ASP A 109 6.89 4.56 -5.24
CA ASP A 109 8.03 3.67 -5.43
C ASP A 109 7.58 2.38 -6.11
N GLU A 110 8.50 1.52 -6.51
CA GLU A 110 8.23 0.26 -7.20
C GLU A 110 7.77 -0.83 -6.21
N VAL A 111 7.00 -1.81 -6.71
CA VAL A 111 6.45 -2.94 -5.92
C VAL A 111 7.53 -3.68 -5.11
N GLY A 112 8.70 -3.95 -5.72
CA GLY A 112 9.78 -4.70 -5.06
C GLY A 112 10.32 -4.01 -3.80
N PRO A 113 10.83 -2.78 -3.90
CA PRO A 113 11.27 -1.99 -2.75
C PRO A 113 10.19 -1.78 -1.69
N VAL A 114 8.95 -1.49 -2.09
CA VAL A 114 7.81 -1.32 -1.17
C VAL A 114 7.54 -2.61 -0.41
N THR A 115 7.51 -3.75 -1.09
CA THR A 115 7.31 -5.07 -0.45
C THR A 115 8.40 -5.37 0.58
N ALA A 116 9.67 -5.18 0.20
CA ALA A 116 10.80 -5.45 1.09
C ALA A 116 10.78 -4.55 2.34
N TRP A 117 10.44 -3.28 2.15
CA TRP A 117 10.34 -2.32 3.25
C TRP A 117 9.18 -2.67 4.20
N LEU A 118 7.99 -3.01 3.65
CA LEU A 118 6.84 -3.40 4.45
C LEU A 118 7.12 -4.65 5.26
N GLN A 119 7.71 -5.69 4.65
CA GLN A 119 8.09 -6.90 5.35
C GLN A 119 9.02 -6.58 6.54
N ALA A 120 10.12 -5.88 6.31
CA ALA A 120 11.07 -5.53 7.36
C ALA A 120 10.44 -4.64 8.46
N SER A 121 9.53 -3.74 8.08
CA SER A 121 8.86 -2.86 9.03
C SER A 121 7.83 -3.59 9.90
N LEU A 122 7.09 -4.54 9.32
CA LEU A 122 6.17 -5.42 10.06
C LEU A 122 6.95 -6.32 11.02
N GLU A 123 8.06 -6.92 10.58
CA GLU A 123 8.94 -7.71 11.45
C GLU A 123 9.51 -6.87 12.58
N GLY A 124 9.94 -5.63 12.30
CA GLY A 124 10.38 -4.67 13.31
C GLY A 124 9.29 -4.24 14.30
N ALA A 125 8.03 -4.31 13.91
CA ALA A 125 6.85 -4.06 14.75
C ALA A 125 6.37 -5.30 15.52
N GLY A 126 7.05 -6.44 15.39
CA GLY A 126 6.76 -7.67 16.15
C GLY A 126 5.85 -8.66 15.40
N TYR A 127 5.61 -8.47 14.10
CA TYR A 127 4.92 -9.45 13.28
C TYR A 127 5.93 -10.37 12.62
N SER A 128 5.59 -11.65 12.49
CA SER A 128 6.40 -12.63 11.75
C SER A 128 5.78 -12.86 10.37
N THR A 129 6.58 -12.80 9.31
CA THR A 129 6.13 -13.16 7.97
C THR A 129 5.90 -14.66 7.89
N GLU A 130 4.65 -15.10 7.66
CA GLU A 130 4.30 -16.50 7.43
C GLU A 130 4.46 -16.89 5.96
N ALA A 131 4.07 -16.00 5.05
CA ALA A 131 4.20 -16.20 3.62
C ALA A 131 4.50 -14.90 2.89
N LEU A 132 5.27 -15.03 1.81
CA LEU A 132 5.50 -13.98 0.81
C LEU A 132 5.22 -14.59 -0.56
N SER A 133 4.14 -14.17 -1.20
CA SER A 133 3.72 -14.64 -2.51
C SER A 133 3.99 -13.60 -3.60
N GLY A 134 4.24 -14.09 -4.81
CA GLY A 134 4.45 -13.22 -5.98
C GLY A 134 5.91 -13.11 -6.45
N PRO A 135 6.16 -12.37 -7.56
CA PRO A 135 5.11 -11.61 -8.27
C PRO A 135 4.05 -12.53 -8.90
N LEU A 136 2.78 -12.16 -8.78
CA LEU A 136 1.65 -12.81 -9.43
C LEU A 136 1.55 -12.35 -10.89
N GLU A 137 0.55 -12.84 -11.64
CA GLU A 137 0.38 -12.51 -13.06
C GLU A 137 0.16 -11.01 -13.32
N ASP A 138 -0.45 -10.31 -12.38
CA ASP A 138 -0.67 -8.86 -12.40
C ASP A 138 0.50 -8.05 -11.84
N GLY A 139 1.59 -8.73 -11.43
CA GLY A 139 2.76 -8.11 -10.82
C GLY A 139 2.62 -7.86 -9.31
N SER A 140 1.49 -8.18 -8.72
CA SER A 140 1.27 -8.00 -7.28
C SER A 140 2.09 -8.95 -6.43
N ARG A 141 2.24 -8.58 -5.15
CA ARG A 141 2.83 -9.39 -4.09
C ARG A 141 1.92 -9.36 -2.88
N VAL A 142 1.90 -10.47 -2.14
CA VAL A 142 1.13 -10.59 -0.90
C VAL A 142 2.05 -10.99 0.23
N ILE A 143 1.98 -10.26 1.33
CA ILE A 143 2.69 -10.55 2.57
C ILE A 143 1.64 -10.98 3.61
N ASP A 144 1.71 -12.22 4.04
CA ASP A 144 0.94 -12.71 5.18
C ASP A 144 1.81 -12.64 6.42
N SER A 145 1.32 -11.97 7.45
CA SER A 145 2.04 -11.78 8.70
C SER A 145 1.16 -12.14 9.90
N VAL A 146 1.80 -12.60 10.96
CA VAL A 146 1.15 -13.01 12.20
C VAL A 146 1.90 -12.45 13.41
N ALA A 147 1.16 -12.11 14.45
CA ALA A 147 1.69 -11.81 15.77
C ALA A 147 0.97 -12.64 16.84
N ASP A 148 1.41 -12.51 18.08
CA ASP A 148 0.83 -13.20 19.22
C ASP A 148 -0.69 -12.94 19.35
N GLY A 149 -1.39 -13.90 19.96
CA GLY A 149 -2.84 -13.79 20.17
C GLY A 149 -3.71 -14.05 18.94
N GLY A 150 -3.12 -14.54 17.83
CA GLY A 150 -3.84 -14.81 16.58
C GLY A 150 -4.07 -13.56 15.71
N CYS A 151 -3.34 -12.49 15.98
CA CYS A 151 -3.31 -11.30 15.12
C CYS A 151 -2.77 -11.68 13.73
N ARG A 152 -3.58 -11.47 12.68
CA ARG A 152 -3.19 -11.70 11.29
C ARG A 152 -3.28 -10.40 10.51
N ILE A 153 -2.30 -10.20 9.65
CA ILE A 153 -2.25 -9.07 8.71
C ILE A 153 -1.98 -9.64 7.33
N GLU A 154 -2.77 -9.23 6.36
CA GLU A 154 -2.47 -9.42 4.95
C GLU A 154 -2.16 -8.06 4.33
N THR A 155 -1.06 -7.99 3.61
CA THR A 155 -0.68 -6.78 2.87
C THR A 155 -0.50 -7.14 1.40
N VAL A 156 -1.32 -6.53 0.54
CA VAL A 156 -1.24 -6.67 -0.92
C VAL A 156 -0.52 -5.45 -1.48
N VAL A 157 0.50 -5.69 -2.29
CA VAL A 157 1.28 -4.65 -2.98
C VAL A 157 1.09 -4.83 -4.48
N LEU A 158 0.42 -3.89 -5.14
CA LEU A 158 -0.03 -3.99 -6.53
C LEU A 158 0.45 -2.80 -7.36
N PRO A 159 1.01 -2.99 -8.58
CA PRO A 159 1.23 -1.91 -9.53
C PRO A 159 -0.11 -1.51 -10.17
N LEU A 160 -0.56 -0.27 -9.98
CA LEU A 160 -1.82 0.23 -10.51
C LEU A 160 -1.67 1.66 -11.02
N GLY A 161 -2.02 1.90 -12.29
CA GLY A 161 -2.02 3.26 -12.85
C GLY A 161 -0.66 3.96 -12.87
N GLY A 162 0.45 3.22 -12.85
CA GLY A 162 1.82 3.77 -12.83
C GLY A 162 2.34 4.12 -11.43
N THR A 163 1.59 3.80 -10.39
CA THR A 163 1.96 3.89 -8.98
C THR A 163 1.88 2.51 -8.33
N THR A 164 2.53 2.34 -7.18
CA THR A 164 2.32 1.15 -6.36
C THR A 164 1.22 1.41 -5.36
N HIS A 165 0.24 0.52 -5.29
CA HIS A 165 -0.82 0.55 -4.28
C HIS A 165 -0.58 -0.52 -3.23
N VAL A 166 -0.84 -0.17 -1.99
CA VAL A 166 -0.73 -1.05 -0.82
C VAL A 166 -2.08 -1.12 -0.15
N ALA A 167 -2.66 -2.30 -0.08
CA ALA A 167 -3.86 -2.56 0.68
C ALA A 167 -3.55 -3.42 1.90
N VAL A 168 -4.11 -3.07 3.05
CA VAL A 168 -3.87 -3.76 4.31
C VAL A 168 -5.18 -4.27 4.89
N ARG A 169 -5.24 -5.57 5.19
CA ARG A 169 -6.27 -6.20 6.02
C ARG A 169 -5.71 -6.44 7.40
N PHE A 170 -6.17 -5.69 8.38
CA PHE A 170 -5.74 -5.77 9.77
C PHE A 170 -6.80 -6.55 10.57
N GLY A 171 -6.50 -7.80 10.91
CA GLY A 171 -7.44 -8.72 11.52
C GLY A 171 -7.98 -8.23 12.86
N ALA A 172 -9.24 -8.53 13.15
CA ALA A 172 -9.92 -8.08 14.37
C ALA A 172 -9.31 -8.62 15.67
N ALA A 173 -8.52 -9.70 15.61
CA ALA A 173 -7.77 -10.22 16.75
C ALA A 173 -6.49 -9.39 17.04
N CYS A 174 -6.09 -8.50 16.13
CA CYS A 174 -4.97 -7.60 16.34
C CYS A 174 -5.35 -6.52 17.36
N PRO A 175 -4.43 -6.16 18.29
CA PRO A 175 -4.67 -5.07 19.22
C PRO A 175 -4.81 -3.76 18.45
N PHE A 176 -5.83 -2.98 18.81
CA PHE A 176 -6.07 -1.67 18.22
C PHE A 176 -5.94 -0.62 19.33
N ASP A 177 -4.78 0.06 19.37
CA ASP A 177 -4.42 1.09 20.35
C ASP A 177 -4.55 2.50 19.75
#